data_b4cedb833e3a60524fd943b62cbe607d
#
_entry.id   b4cedb833e3a60524fd943b62cbe607d
#
_cell.length_a   1.000
_cell.length_b   1.000
_cell.length_c   1.000
_cell.angle_alpha   90.00
_cell.angle_beta   90.00
_cell.angle_gamma   90.00
#
_symmetry.space_group_name_H-M   'P 1'
#
loop_
_entity.id
_entity.type
_entity.pdbx_description
1 polymer ?
#
loop_
_entity_poly.entity_id
_entity_poly.type
_entity_poly.pdbx_seq_one_letter_code
_entity_poly.pdbx_strand_id
1 'polypeptide(L)'
;MLRLYKKEGDALHYWEAWVDDNGLSVHHGVVGEMGEHQTIPVPAGDDPDMVVAEAAGPLVDEGYDEPDPDSMAPLVVQYALEGKGSGHDFEKRNAVEELLTDILGWTGNGEVEGGETQPGRMNIFCRVMVPQIAVRTLAEALEEEGYLEGAIIALVPEGAEPQVLWPEGAAGPFRV
;
A
#
# COMPACT_ATOMS: atom_id res chain seq x y z
N MET A 1 -1.47 -9.41 12.51
CA MET A 1 -0.86 -8.09 12.28
C MET A 1 -1.87 -7.02 12.69
N LEU A 2 -1.46 -6.05 13.48
CA LEU A 2 -2.25 -4.87 13.87
C LEU A 2 -1.60 -3.62 13.25
N ARG A 3 -2.42 -2.72 12.72
CA ARG A 3 -1.96 -1.44 12.16
C ARG A 3 -2.79 -0.31 12.77
N LEU A 4 -2.11 0.73 13.24
CA LEU A 4 -2.72 1.89 13.88
C LEU A 4 -2.24 3.16 13.21
N TYR A 5 -3.09 4.18 13.20
CA TYR A 5 -2.78 5.50 12.66
C TYR A 5 -3.14 6.60 13.64
N LYS A 6 -2.39 7.71 13.58
CA LYS A 6 -2.67 8.92 14.33
C LYS A 6 -2.37 10.15 13.50
N LYS A 7 -3.30 11.07 13.42
CA LYS A 7 -3.09 12.35 12.75
C LYS A 7 -2.51 13.37 13.72
N GLU A 8 -1.34 13.94 13.41
CA GLU A 8 -0.72 15.03 14.15
C GLU A 8 -0.43 16.21 13.22
N GLY A 9 -1.21 17.28 13.33
CA GLY A 9 -1.15 18.40 12.39
C GLY A 9 -1.49 17.95 10.96
N ASP A 10 -0.54 18.13 10.05
CA ASP A 10 -0.68 17.70 8.65
C ASP A 10 -0.08 16.32 8.38
N ALA A 11 0.63 15.73 9.35
CA ALA A 11 1.23 14.42 9.24
C ALA A 11 0.26 13.31 9.69
N LEU A 12 0.30 12.18 8.99
CA LEU A 12 -0.35 10.94 9.40
C LEU A 12 0.75 9.98 9.84
N HIS A 13 0.79 9.67 11.12
CA HIS A 13 1.70 8.69 11.69
C HIS A 13 1.08 7.31 11.62
N TYR A 14 1.91 6.29 11.41
CA TYR A 14 1.49 4.91 11.45
C TYR A 14 2.36 4.11 12.42
N TRP A 15 1.79 3.04 12.93
CA TRP A 15 2.45 2.02 13.71
C TRP A 15 1.82 0.67 13.35
N GLU A 16 2.65 -0.32 13.07
CA GLU A 16 2.18 -1.67 12.81
C GLU A 16 3.06 -2.69 13.52
N ALA A 17 2.45 -3.81 13.92
CA ALA A 17 3.15 -4.89 14.57
C ALA A 17 2.58 -6.26 14.23
N TRP A 18 3.49 -7.23 14.23
CA TRP A 18 3.18 -8.65 14.05
C TRP A 18 4.21 -9.50 14.79
N VAL A 19 3.86 -10.74 15.12
CA VAL A 19 4.80 -11.71 15.67
C VAL A 19 5.16 -12.70 14.57
N ASP A 20 6.46 -12.96 14.41
CA ASP A 20 7.03 -13.95 13.53
C ASP A 20 8.06 -14.83 14.27
N ASP A 21 8.79 -15.68 13.54
CA ASP A 21 9.80 -16.57 14.13
C ASP A 21 10.96 -15.84 14.84
N ASN A 22 11.15 -14.55 14.58
CA ASN A 22 12.20 -13.72 15.16
C ASN A 22 11.75 -12.96 16.41
N GLY A 23 10.43 -12.86 16.63
CA GLY A 23 9.82 -12.14 17.74
C GLY A 23 8.72 -11.17 17.31
N LEU A 24 8.48 -10.13 18.12
CA LEU A 24 7.58 -9.03 17.80
C LEU A 24 8.30 -8.05 16.86
N SER A 25 7.87 -8.00 15.63
CA SER A 25 8.27 -7.01 14.65
C SER A 25 7.39 -5.77 14.79
N VAL A 26 8.01 -4.60 14.95
CA VAL A 26 7.35 -3.31 15.02
C VAL A 26 7.90 -2.42 13.92
N HIS A 27 7.00 -1.81 13.14
CA HIS A 27 7.34 -0.87 12.10
C HIS A 27 6.48 0.40 12.27
N HIS A 28 7.10 1.57 12.25
CA HIS A 28 6.39 2.83 12.49
C HIS A 28 7.07 4.01 11.80
N GLY A 29 6.31 5.08 11.57
CA GLY A 29 6.83 6.28 10.92
C GLY A 29 5.74 7.27 10.54
N VAL A 30 6.06 8.10 9.56
CA VAL A 30 5.12 9.02 8.91
C VAL A 30 4.72 8.44 7.56
N VAL A 31 3.43 8.45 7.26
CA VAL A 31 2.91 7.93 5.98
C VAL A 31 3.59 8.62 4.80
N GLY A 32 4.17 7.81 3.92
CA GLY A 32 4.91 8.25 2.74
C GLY A 32 6.41 8.40 2.93
N GLU A 33 6.92 8.16 4.13
CA GLU A 33 8.35 8.07 4.42
C GLU A 33 8.70 6.62 4.77
N MET A 34 9.93 6.19 4.47
CA MET A 34 10.43 4.89 4.93
C MET A 34 10.47 4.90 6.46
N GLY A 35 9.74 3.97 7.06
CA GLY A 35 9.63 3.88 8.52
C GLY A 35 10.84 3.26 9.19
N GLU A 36 10.81 3.24 10.51
CA GLU A 36 11.76 2.52 11.35
C GLU A 36 11.21 1.15 11.71
N HIS A 37 12.05 0.12 11.58
CA HIS A 37 11.71 -1.25 11.93
C HIS A 37 12.58 -1.75 13.06
N GLN A 38 11.96 -2.45 14.02
CA GLN A 38 12.66 -3.12 15.12
C GLN A 38 12.04 -4.49 15.40
N THR A 39 12.84 -5.42 15.86
CA THR A 39 12.38 -6.73 16.32
C THR A 39 12.70 -6.90 17.81
N ILE A 40 11.70 -7.27 18.59
CA ILE A 40 11.77 -7.46 20.04
C ILE A 40 11.60 -8.96 20.34
N PRO A 41 12.53 -9.61 21.05
CA PRO A 41 12.38 -11.03 21.40
C PRO A 41 11.10 -11.28 22.20
N VAL A 42 10.35 -12.33 21.83
CA VAL A 42 9.14 -12.78 22.53
C VAL A 42 9.44 -14.14 23.18
N PRO A 43 9.08 -14.34 24.45
CA PRO A 43 9.23 -15.63 25.11
C PRO A 43 8.46 -16.75 24.41
N ALA A 44 9.05 -17.93 24.37
CA ALA A 44 8.40 -19.08 23.76
C ALA A 44 7.12 -19.47 24.53
N GLY A 45 6.00 -19.51 23.84
CA GLY A 45 4.71 -19.91 24.39
C GLY A 45 3.75 -18.75 24.72
N ASP A 46 4.21 -17.51 24.54
CA ASP A 46 3.30 -16.37 24.63
C ASP A 46 2.35 -16.34 23.42
N ASP A 47 1.14 -15.88 23.66
CA ASP A 47 0.12 -15.73 22.62
C ASP A 47 0.48 -14.51 21.74
N PRO A 48 0.69 -14.70 20.41
CA PRO A 48 1.06 -13.61 19.50
C PRO A 48 0.09 -12.42 19.52
N ASP A 49 -1.22 -12.68 19.61
CA ASP A 49 -2.23 -11.62 19.59
C ASP A 49 -2.18 -10.81 20.89
N MET A 50 -1.90 -11.45 22.03
CA MET A 50 -1.73 -10.77 23.32
C MET A 50 -0.47 -9.91 23.31
N VAL A 51 0.64 -10.39 22.76
CA VAL A 51 1.90 -9.64 22.66
C VAL A 51 1.72 -8.38 21.84
N VAL A 52 1.05 -8.48 20.69
CA VAL A 52 0.75 -7.32 19.83
C VAL A 52 -0.19 -6.35 20.55
N ALA A 53 -1.23 -6.84 21.23
CA ALA A 53 -2.17 -5.99 21.95
C ALA A 53 -1.52 -5.24 23.12
N GLU A 54 -0.62 -5.89 23.87
CA GLU A 54 0.14 -5.24 24.95
C GLU A 54 1.06 -4.14 24.40
N ALA A 55 1.72 -4.37 23.27
CA ALA A 55 2.57 -3.38 22.63
C ALA A 55 1.77 -2.18 22.08
N ALA A 56 0.55 -2.39 21.61
CA ALA A 56 -0.34 -1.37 21.07
C ALA A 56 -1.01 -0.51 22.16
N GLY A 57 -1.21 -1.05 23.37
CA GLY A 57 -1.98 -0.40 24.44
C GLY A 57 -1.58 1.06 24.71
N PRO A 58 -0.29 1.38 24.96
CA PRO A 58 0.15 2.75 25.16
C PRO A 58 -0.16 3.70 23.99
N LEU A 59 -0.10 3.19 22.76
CA LEU A 59 -0.36 3.98 21.55
C LEU A 59 -1.85 4.30 21.41
N VAL A 60 -2.72 3.34 21.73
CA VAL A 60 -4.17 3.58 21.77
C VAL A 60 -4.50 4.65 22.82
N ASP A 61 -3.86 4.61 24.00
CA ASP A 61 -4.01 5.65 25.03
C ASP A 61 -3.51 7.02 24.55
N GLU A 62 -2.54 7.05 23.63
CA GLU A 62 -2.03 8.26 22.99
C GLU A 62 -2.89 8.74 21.81
N GLY A 63 -3.93 8.00 21.42
CA GLY A 63 -4.87 8.37 20.36
C GLY A 63 -4.54 7.81 18.98
N TYR A 64 -3.81 6.70 18.92
CA TYR A 64 -3.73 5.89 17.70
C TYR A 64 -4.96 4.99 17.61
N ASP A 65 -5.54 4.89 16.42
CA ASP A 65 -6.71 4.06 16.15
C ASP A 65 -6.48 3.16 14.93
N GLU A 66 -7.19 2.03 14.88
CA GLU A 66 -7.25 1.22 13.65
C GLU A 66 -7.92 2.02 12.52
N PRO A 67 -7.43 1.90 11.28
CA PRO A 67 -8.08 2.57 10.16
C PRO A 67 -9.45 1.98 9.91
N ASP A 68 -10.43 2.85 9.68
CA ASP A 68 -11.69 2.40 9.10
C ASP A 68 -11.41 1.92 7.65
N PRO A 69 -11.69 0.65 7.32
CA PRO A 69 -11.48 0.12 5.97
C PRO A 69 -12.14 0.96 4.87
N ASP A 70 -13.29 1.57 5.17
CA ASP A 70 -14.02 2.43 4.23
C ASP A 70 -13.34 3.81 4.03
N SER A 71 -12.40 4.17 4.91
CA SER A 71 -11.62 5.41 4.78
C SER A 71 -10.44 5.30 3.83
N MET A 72 -10.02 4.06 3.52
CA MET A 72 -8.92 3.82 2.58
C MET A 72 -9.39 4.01 1.14
N ALA A 73 -8.67 4.81 0.40
CA ALA A 73 -9.02 5.12 -0.98
C ALA A 73 -8.59 3.99 -1.94
N PRO A 74 -9.48 3.53 -2.85
CA PRO A 74 -9.13 2.55 -3.86
C PRO A 74 -8.29 3.20 -4.96
N LEU A 75 -7.09 2.67 -5.17
CA LEU A 75 -6.13 3.09 -6.18
C LEU A 75 -5.86 1.92 -7.14
N VAL A 76 -5.73 2.21 -8.43
CA VAL A 76 -5.40 1.21 -9.45
C VAL A 76 -4.16 1.66 -10.21
N VAL A 77 -3.18 0.77 -10.33
CA VAL A 77 -2.06 0.89 -11.26
C VAL A 77 -2.36 0.02 -12.47
N GLN A 78 -2.45 0.64 -13.65
CA GLN A 78 -2.85 -0.03 -14.89
C GLN A 78 -1.80 0.10 -15.97
N TYR A 79 -1.64 -0.96 -16.76
CA TYR A 79 -0.88 -0.96 -18.01
C TYR A 79 -1.72 -1.47 -19.16
N ALA A 80 -1.52 -0.90 -20.34
CA ALA A 80 -2.11 -1.43 -21.57
C ALA A 80 -1.39 -2.71 -21.99
N LEU A 81 -2.16 -3.66 -22.53
CA LEU A 81 -1.66 -4.92 -23.07
C LEU A 81 -2.08 -5.12 -24.51
N GLU A 82 -1.30 -5.88 -25.26
CA GLU A 82 -1.72 -6.40 -26.56
C GLU A 82 -2.53 -7.70 -26.39
N GLY A 83 -3.78 -7.69 -26.81
CA GLY A 83 -4.66 -8.86 -26.76
C GLY A 83 -4.88 -9.36 -25.33
N LYS A 84 -4.53 -10.60 -25.07
CA LYS A 84 -4.65 -11.24 -23.72
C LYS A 84 -3.41 -11.10 -22.86
N GLY A 85 -2.39 -10.41 -23.36
CA GLY A 85 -1.07 -10.34 -22.74
C GLY A 85 -0.21 -11.57 -23.08
N SER A 86 1.06 -11.48 -22.70
CA SER A 86 2.11 -12.49 -22.90
C SER A 86 2.62 -13.02 -21.56
N GLY A 87 3.51 -14.02 -21.57
CA GLY A 87 4.21 -14.48 -20.38
C GLY A 87 5.05 -13.35 -19.73
N HIS A 88 5.63 -12.49 -20.54
CA HIS A 88 6.39 -11.33 -20.04
C HIS A 88 5.49 -10.30 -19.33
N ASP A 89 4.27 -10.07 -19.82
CA ASP A 89 3.31 -9.20 -19.15
C ASP A 89 2.89 -9.76 -17.79
N PHE A 90 2.77 -11.07 -17.70
CA PHE A 90 2.48 -11.73 -16.42
C PHE A 90 3.65 -11.60 -15.43
N GLU A 91 4.89 -11.77 -15.89
CA GLU A 91 6.09 -11.56 -15.07
C GLU A 91 6.19 -10.11 -14.61
N LYS A 92 5.96 -9.15 -15.53
CA LYS A 92 5.91 -7.72 -15.20
C LYS A 92 4.86 -7.43 -14.14
N ARG A 93 3.64 -7.97 -14.29
CA ARG A 93 2.57 -7.77 -13.30
C ARG A 93 3.02 -8.22 -11.90
N ASN A 94 3.59 -9.42 -11.80
CA ASN A 94 4.02 -9.94 -10.50
C ASN A 94 5.14 -9.11 -9.89
N ALA A 95 6.12 -8.67 -10.69
CA ALA A 95 7.20 -7.81 -10.22
C ALA A 95 6.69 -6.43 -9.75
N VAL A 96 5.76 -5.85 -10.50
CA VAL A 96 5.14 -4.57 -10.10
C VAL A 96 4.28 -4.77 -8.83
N GLU A 97 3.48 -5.85 -8.74
CA GLU A 97 2.67 -6.15 -7.57
C GLU A 97 3.53 -6.31 -6.30
N GLU A 98 4.68 -6.99 -6.40
CA GLU A 98 5.65 -7.12 -5.31
C GLU A 98 6.24 -5.77 -4.93
N LEU A 99 6.70 -4.97 -5.90
CA LEU A 99 7.23 -3.63 -5.68
C LEU A 99 6.22 -2.71 -4.98
N LEU A 100 4.96 -2.68 -5.46
CA LEU A 100 3.92 -1.84 -4.84
C LEU A 100 3.59 -2.31 -3.42
N THR A 101 3.60 -3.62 -3.17
CA THR A 101 3.40 -4.20 -1.83
C THR A 101 4.49 -3.70 -0.87
N ASP A 102 5.75 -3.76 -1.29
CA ASP A 102 6.87 -3.30 -0.49
C ASP A 102 6.78 -1.80 -0.21
N ILE A 103 6.57 -0.98 -1.23
CA ILE A 103 6.53 0.48 -1.07
C ILE A 103 5.36 0.93 -0.20
N LEU A 104 4.15 0.40 -0.43
CA LEU A 104 2.98 0.76 0.38
C LEU A 104 3.15 0.28 1.83
N GLY A 105 3.70 -0.90 2.04
CA GLY A 105 4.02 -1.43 3.36
C GLY A 105 5.06 -0.57 4.07
N TRP A 106 6.26 -0.41 3.49
CA TRP A 106 7.37 0.32 4.11
C TRP A 106 7.12 1.83 4.29
N THR A 107 6.18 2.40 3.57
CA THR A 107 5.75 3.80 3.77
C THR A 107 4.47 3.94 4.61
N GLY A 108 3.93 2.84 5.13
CA GLY A 108 2.71 2.81 5.94
C GLY A 108 1.47 3.36 5.24
N ASN A 109 1.51 3.48 3.90
CA ASN A 109 0.44 4.17 3.16
C ASN A 109 -0.66 3.23 2.65
N GLY A 110 -0.58 1.95 2.93
CA GLY A 110 -1.64 1.04 2.52
C GLY A 110 -1.14 -0.35 2.14
N GLU A 111 -1.84 -0.98 1.21
CA GLU A 111 -1.59 -2.36 0.80
C GLU A 111 -2.05 -2.63 -0.63
N VAL A 112 -1.53 -3.71 -1.22
CA VAL A 112 -2.00 -4.26 -2.49
C VAL A 112 -3.05 -5.32 -2.20
N GLU A 113 -4.23 -5.20 -2.82
CA GLU A 113 -5.32 -6.19 -2.72
C GLU A 113 -5.16 -7.34 -3.72
N GLY A 114 -4.37 -7.13 -4.77
CA GLY A 114 -4.08 -8.10 -5.82
C GLY A 114 -4.04 -7.51 -7.21
N GLY A 115 -3.84 -8.37 -8.20
CA GLY A 115 -3.79 -7.97 -9.60
C GLY A 115 -4.62 -8.86 -10.51
N GLU A 116 -5.07 -8.30 -11.62
CA GLU A 116 -5.77 -9.03 -12.66
C GLU A 116 -5.22 -8.70 -14.06
N THR A 117 -5.40 -9.62 -14.98
CA THR A 117 -5.09 -9.42 -16.38
C THR A 117 -6.34 -9.68 -17.20
N GLN A 118 -6.74 -8.69 -18.00
CA GLN A 118 -7.86 -8.75 -18.92
C GLN A 118 -7.37 -8.47 -20.36
N PRO A 119 -8.13 -8.84 -21.40
CA PRO A 119 -7.78 -8.45 -22.77
C PRO A 119 -7.63 -6.93 -22.88
N GLY A 120 -6.43 -6.49 -23.28
CA GLY A 120 -6.09 -5.08 -23.48
C GLY A 120 -5.51 -4.36 -22.26
N ARG A 121 -5.50 -4.94 -21.06
CA ARG A 121 -4.96 -4.31 -19.87
C ARG A 121 -4.61 -5.27 -18.73
N MET A 122 -3.72 -4.83 -17.86
CA MET A 122 -3.53 -5.41 -16.54
C MET A 122 -3.71 -4.34 -15.47
N ASN A 123 -4.32 -4.72 -14.35
CA ASN A 123 -4.61 -3.86 -13.22
C ASN A 123 -3.97 -4.43 -11.96
N ILE A 124 -3.45 -3.55 -11.10
CA ILE A 124 -3.04 -3.86 -9.73
C ILE A 124 -3.85 -2.96 -8.82
N PHE A 125 -4.59 -3.57 -7.91
CA PHE A 125 -5.51 -2.90 -6.99
C PHE A 125 -4.84 -2.64 -5.67
N CYS A 126 -4.97 -1.42 -5.17
CA CYS A 126 -4.41 -1.00 -3.89
C CYS A 126 -5.47 -0.28 -3.05
N ARG A 127 -5.30 -0.35 -1.74
CA ARG A 127 -5.99 0.51 -0.77
C ARG A 127 -4.97 1.40 -0.11
N VAL A 128 -5.20 2.71 -0.12
CA VAL A 128 -4.23 3.67 0.38
C VAL A 128 -4.85 4.69 1.33
N MET A 129 -4.08 5.09 2.35
CA MET A 129 -4.52 6.09 3.33
C MET A 129 -4.49 7.51 2.76
N VAL A 130 -3.41 7.86 2.03
CA VAL A 130 -3.22 9.20 1.46
C VAL A 130 -2.87 9.08 -0.03
N PRO A 131 -3.86 9.18 -0.93
CA PRO A 131 -3.67 8.94 -2.37
C PRO A 131 -2.58 9.78 -3.03
N GLN A 132 -2.48 11.07 -2.69
CA GLN A 132 -1.49 11.97 -3.28
C GLN A 132 -0.05 11.57 -2.91
N ILE A 133 0.14 11.06 -1.69
CA ILE A 133 1.42 10.51 -1.24
C ILE A 133 1.68 9.19 -1.97
N ALA A 134 0.69 8.29 -2.02
CA ALA A 134 0.83 7.00 -2.72
C ALA A 134 1.24 7.19 -4.18
N VAL A 135 0.56 8.05 -4.93
CA VAL A 135 0.89 8.31 -6.35
C VAL A 135 2.35 8.73 -6.51
N ARG A 136 2.83 9.63 -5.65
CA ARG A 136 4.22 10.10 -5.71
C ARG A 136 5.21 8.97 -5.41
N THR A 137 5.04 8.29 -4.28
CA THR A 137 5.97 7.22 -3.85
C THR A 137 5.97 6.04 -4.82
N LEU A 138 4.80 5.67 -5.34
CA LEU A 138 4.67 4.59 -6.32
C LEU A 138 5.27 4.97 -7.66
N ALA A 139 5.06 6.20 -8.16
CA ALA A 139 5.65 6.66 -9.40
C ALA A 139 7.18 6.71 -9.32
N GLU A 140 7.75 7.22 -8.21
CA GLU A 140 9.18 7.23 -7.95
C GLU A 140 9.76 5.80 -7.95
N ALA A 141 9.15 4.86 -7.23
CA ALA A 141 9.60 3.47 -7.18
C ALA A 141 9.49 2.76 -8.54
N LEU A 142 8.38 2.97 -9.27
CA LEU A 142 8.21 2.44 -10.62
C LEU A 142 9.23 2.99 -11.61
N GLU A 143 9.65 4.27 -11.44
CA GLU A 143 10.70 4.87 -12.27
C GLU A 143 12.07 4.24 -11.98
N GLU A 144 12.42 4.10 -10.70
CA GLU A 144 13.69 3.50 -10.26
C GLU A 144 13.86 2.06 -10.77
N GLU A 145 12.79 1.27 -10.78
CA GLU A 145 12.79 -0.12 -11.26
C GLU A 145 12.48 -0.25 -12.77
N GLY A 146 12.26 0.85 -13.47
CA GLY A 146 12.02 0.87 -14.92
C GLY A 146 10.62 0.42 -15.35
N TYR A 147 9.66 0.47 -14.46
CA TYR A 147 8.26 0.10 -14.73
C TYR A 147 7.32 1.30 -14.93
N LEU A 148 7.79 2.54 -14.81
CA LEU A 148 6.93 3.71 -14.93
C LEU A 148 6.38 3.93 -16.33
N GLU A 149 7.11 3.53 -17.37
CA GLU A 149 6.67 3.68 -18.75
C GLU A 149 5.38 2.93 -19.02
N GLY A 150 4.35 3.65 -19.49
CA GLY A 150 3.02 3.12 -19.76
C GLY A 150 2.14 2.89 -18.52
N ALA A 151 2.63 3.20 -17.32
CA ALA A 151 1.81 3.13 -16.11
C ALA A 151 0.77 4.26 -16.06
N ILE A 152 -0.45 3.91 -15.67
CA ILE A 152 -1.52 4.85 -15.31
C ILE A 152 -1.89 4.56 -13.87
N ILE A 153 -1.89 5.60 -13.02
CA ILE A 153 -2.34 5.47 -11.63
C ILE A 153 -3.63 6.30 -11.47
N ALA A 154 -4.69 5.66 -11.02
CA ALA A 154 -5.99 6.29 -10.90
C ALA A 154 -6.68 5.95 -9.58
N LEU A 155 -7.40 6.92 -9.01
CA LEU A 155 -8.42 6.68 -7.99
C LEU A 155 -9.67 6.10 -8.66
N VAL A 156 -10.24 5.07 -8.06
CA VAL A 156 -11.44 4.38 -8.56
C VAL A 156 -12.46 4.26 -7.42
N PRO A 157 -13.04 5.37 -6.95
CA PRO A 157 -13.97 5.33 -5.84
C PRO A 157 -15.29 4.65 -6.25
N GLU A 158 -15.88 3.91 -5.32
CA GLU A 158 -17.14 3.23 -5.54
C GLU A 158 -18.26 4.27 -5.85
N GLY A 159 -19.00 4.03 -6.93
CA GLY A 159 -20.12 4.89 -7.32
C GLY A 159 -19.76 6.26 -7.90
N ALA A 160 -18.49 6.55 -8.16
CA ALA A 160 -18.01 7.77 -8.78
C ALA A 160 -17.13 7.49 -10.00
N GLU A 161 -16.87 8.53 -10.80
CA GLU A 161 -15.99 8.39 -11.95
C GLU A 161 -14.52 8.26 -11.51
N PRO A 162 -13.73 7.37 -12.15
CA PRO A 162 -12.31 7.27 -11.92
C PRO A 162 -11.59 8.57 -12.22
N GLN A 163 -10.60 8.89 -11.40
CA GLN A 163 -9.73 10.06 -11.56
C GLN A 163 -8.29 9.61 -11.81
N VAL A 164 -7.76 9.88 -13.01
CA VAL A 164 -6.34 9.64 -13.30
C VAL A 164 -5.50 10.66 -12.54
N LEU A 165 -4.55 10.16 -11.74
CA LEU A 165 -3.62 10.96 -10.96
C LEU A 165 -2.20 10.94 -11.58
N TRP A 166 -1.86 9.88 -12.33
CA TRP A 166 -0.62 9.76 -13.07
C TRP A 166 -0.87 9.12 -14.46
N PRO A 167 -0.24 9.63 -15.54
CA PRO A 167 0.49 10.90 -15.59
C PRO A 167 -0.45 12.12 -15.39
N GLU A 168 0.09 13.22 -14.86
CA GLU A 168 -0.68 14.45 -14.69
C GLU A 168 -1.24 14.94 -16.02
N GLY A 169 -2.51 15.35 -16.02
CA GLY A 169 -3.19 15.88 -17.21
C GLY A 169 -3.53 14.84 -18.28
N ALA A 170 -3.44 13.55 -17.97
CA ALA A 170 -3.89 12.50 -18.88
C ALA A 170 -5.37 12.70 -19.20
N ALA A 171 -5.67 12.88 -20.50
CA ALA A 171 -7.03 13.02 -20.99
C ALA A 171 -7.49 11.68 -21.57
N GLY A 172 -8.66 11.22 -21.15
CA GLY A 172 -9.31 10.03 -21.69
C GLY A 172 -10.11 9.26 -20.64
N PRO A 173 -11.06 8.42 -21.06
CA PRO A 173 -11.80 7.61 -20.12
C PRO A 173 -10.89 6.51 -19.55
N PHE A 174 -10.64 6.53 -18.24
CA PHE A 174 -10.04 5.40 -17.53
C PHE A 174 -11.13 4.35 -17.27
N ARG A 175 -10.79 3.09 -17.46
CA ARG A 175 -11.68 1.96 -17.19
C ARG A 175 -10.87 0.85 -16.52
N VAL A 176 -11.44 0.28 -15.50
CA VAL A 176 -10.93 -0.92 -14.81
C VAL A 176 -11.45 -2.16 -15.52
#